data_6dc921a9edbab950d298e4201ffdbd66
#
_entry.id   6dc921a9edbab950d298e4201ffdbd66
#
_cell.length_a   1.000
_cell.length_b   1.000
_cell.length_c   1.000
_cell.angle_alpha   90.00
_cell.angle_beta   90.00
_cell.angle_gamma   90.00
#
_symmetry.space_group_name_H-M   'P 1'
#
loop_
_entity.id
_entity.type
_entity.pdbx_description
1 polymer ?
#
loop_
_entity_poly.entity_id
_entity_poly.type
_entity_poly.pdbx_seq_one_letter_code
_entity_poly.pdbx_strand_id
1 'polypeptide(L)'
;MKVIVCGAGQVGFGIARHLAGEGSDVTVVDREASLMQRITDTLDVRPILGHGGHPEVLEQAGAADADVLIAVTASDEVNMVACQTARTCLLYTSPSPRDRTRSRMPSSA
;
A
#
# COMPACT_ATOMS: atom_id res chain seq x y z
N MET A 1 8.71 -11.53 5.36
CA MET A 1 8.59 -10.06 5.47
C MET A 1 7.12 -9.67 5.46
N LYS A 2 6.73 -8.82 6.37
CA LYS A 2 5.34 -8.37 6.45
C LYS A 2 5.19 -7.05 5.70
N VAL A 3 4.32 -7.04 4.70
CA VAL A 3 4.12 -5.89 3.83
C VAL A 3 2.65 -5.50 3.82
N ILE A 4 2.37 -4.21 3.92
CA ILE A 4 1.02 -3.69 3.74
C ILE A 4 1.01 -2.89 2.45
N VAL A 5 0.07 -3.20 1.57
CA VAL A 5 -0.11 -2.46 0.32
C VAL A 5 -1.43 -1.70 0.43
N CYS A 6 -1.36 -0.38 0.42
CA CYS A 6 -2.56 0.46 0.43
C CYS A 6 -2.90 0.81 -1.01
N GLY A 7 -3.96 0.22 -1.51
CA GLY A 7 -4.40 0.39 -2.88
C GLY A 7 -4.38 -0.93 -3.64
N ALA A 8 -5.54 -1.36 -4.12
CA ALA A 8 -5.69 -2.62 -4.84
C ALA A 8 -5.95 -2.40 -6.34
N GLY A 9 -5.63 -1.23 -6.85
CA GLY A 9 -5.71 -0.96 -8.27
C GLY A 9 -4.60 -1.68 -9.03
N GLN A 10 -4.36 -1.26 -10.26
CA GLN A 10 -3.42 -1.95 -11.14
C GLN A 10 -2.01 -2.03 -10.56
N VAL A 11 -1.52 -0.93 -10.01
CA VAL A 11 -0.17 -0.88 -9.44
C VAL A 11 -0.10 -1.72 -8.17
N GLY A 12 -1.06 -1.55 -7.27
CA GLY A 12 -1.09 -2.31 -6.03
C GLY A 12 -1.22 -3.79 -6.27
N PHE A 13 -2.05 -4.17 -7.23
CA PHE A 13 -2.21 -5.58 -7.60
C PHE A 13 -0.86 -6.17 -8.07
N GLY A 14 -0.16 -5.44 -8.93
CA GLY A 14 1.14 -5.91 -9.45
C GLY A 14 2.17 -6.06 -8.35
N ILE A 15 2.23 -5.11 -7.44
CA ILE A 15 3.15 -5.16 -6.31
C ILE A 15 2.81 -6.33 -5.38
N ALA A 16 1.53 -6.47 -5.04
CA ALA A 16 1.09 -7.56 -4.16
C ALA A 16 1.37 -8.92 -4.78
N ARG A 17 1.14 -9.05 -6.07
CA ARG A 17 1.40 -10.29 -6.79
C ARG A 17 2.88 -10.68 -6.73
N HIS A 18 3.73 -9.70 -6.96
CA HIS A 18 5.17 -9.94 -6.95
C HIS A 18 5.64 -10.37 -5.55
N LEU A 19 5.22 -9.63 -4.53
CA LEU A 19 5.64 -9.89 -3.17
C LEU A 19 5.07 -11.21 -2.63
N ALA A 20 3.82 -11.51 -2.93
CA ALA A 20 3.23 -12.77 -2.51
C ALA A 20 3.94 -13.95 -3.19
N GLY A 21 4.35 -13.78 -4.43
CA GLY A 21 5.12 -14.79 -5.14
C GLY A 21 6.49 -15.05 -4.55
N GLU A 22 7.02 -14.07 -3.83
CA GLU A 22 8.31 -14.22 -3.15
C GLU A 22 8.19 -14.76 -1.73
N GLY A 23 6.98 -15.09 -1.31
CA GLY A 23 6.77 -15.63 0.02
C GLY A 23 6.57 -14.59 1.10
N SER A 24 6.40 -13.33 0.74
CA SER A 24 6.11 -12.28 1.72
C SER A 24 4.68 -12.38 2.22
N ASP A 25 4.48 -11.97 3.47
CA ASP A 25 3.16 -11.92 4.08
C ASP A 25 2.52 -10.58 3.73
N VAL A 26 1.64 -10.58 2.73
CA VAL A 26 1.09 -9.36 2.15
C VAL A 26 -0.33 -9.13 2.64
N THR A 27 -0.58 -7.92 3.14
CA THR A 27 -1.91 -7.45 3.49
C THR A 27 -2.24 -6.29 2.56
N VAL A 28 -3.41 -6.34 1.94
CA VAL A 28 -3.84 -5.29 1.01
C VAL A 28 -5.02 -4.55 1.60
N VAL A 29 -4.95 -3.23 1.59
CA VAL A 29 -5.99 -2.35 2.11
C VAL A 29 -6.58 -1.55 0.96
N ASP A 30 -7.90 -1.59 0.81
CA ASP A 30 -8.61 -0.76 -0.15
C ASP A 30 -10.05 -0.63 0.29
N ARG A 31 -10.70 0.45 -0.09
CA ARG A 31 -12.11 0.66 0.24
C ARG A 31 -13.07 0.14 -0.83
N GLU A 32 -12.55 -0.29 -1.97
CA GLU A 32 -13.34 -0.83 -3.07
C GLU A 32 -13.50 -2.34 -2.93
N ALA A 33 -14.71 -2.77 -2.58
CA ALA A 33 -14.96 -4.19 -2.38
C ALA A 33 -14.68 -5.02 -3.63
N SER A 34 -14.99 -4.49 -4.80
CA SER A 34 -14.78 -5.21 -6.06
C SER A 34 -13.29 -5.46 -6.32
N LEU A 35 -12.44 -4.49 -6.01
CA LEU A 35 -11.00 -4.66 -6.15
C LEU A 35 -10.45 -5.67 -5.16
N MET A 36 -10.97 -5.65 -3.94
CA MET A 36 -10.54 -6.61 -2.92
C MET A 36 -10.93 -8.03 -3.31
N GLN A 37 -12.14 -8.20 -3.84
CA GLN A 37 -12.58 -9.51 -4.29
C GLN A 37 -11.69 -10.04 -5.41
N ARG A 38 -11.37 -9.19 -6.36
CA ARG A 38 -10.52 -9.56 -7.48
C ARG A 38 -9.12 -10.00 -7.01
N ILE A 39 -8.55 -9.24 -6.08
CA ILE A 39 -7.19 -9.54 -5.65
C ILE A 39 -7.13 -10.81 -4.80
N THR A 40 -8.12 -11.05 -3.95
CA THR A 40 -8.16 -12.24 -3.13
C THR A 40 -8.49 -13.49 -3.94
N ASP A 41 -9.24 -13.36 -5.03
CA ASP A 41 -9.52 -14.48 -5.91
C ASP A 41 -8.27 -14.93 -6.68
N THR A 42 -7.33 -14.03 -6.85
CA THR A 42 -6.15 -14.28 -7.68
C THR A 42 -4.89 -14.54 -6.85
N LEU A 43 -4.76 -13.88 -5.71
CA LEU A 43 -3.53 -13.89 -4.91
C LEU A 43 -3.81 -14.36 -3.49
N ASP A 44 -2.78 -14.95 -2.88
CA ASP A 44 -2.84 -15.35 -1.48
C ASP A 44 -2.39 -14.17 -0.62
N VAL A 45 -3.31 -13.24 -0.41
CA VAL A 45 -3.05 -12.04 0.39
C VAL A 45 -4.19 -11.85 1.38
N ARG A 46 -3.92 -11.09 2.45
CA ARG A 46 -4.93 -10.78 3.44
C ARG A 46 -5.65 -9.49 3.03
N PRO A 47 -6.97 -9.50 2.88
CA PRO A 47 -7.70 -8.29 2.51
C PRO A 47 -8.18 -7.55 3.74
N ILE A 48 -8.06 -6.21 3.71
CA ILE A 48 -8.66 -5.34 4.71
C ILE A 48 -9.47 -4.30 3.95
N LEU A 49 -10.78 -4.35 4.10
CA LEU A 49 -11.65 -3.41 3.43
C LEU A 49 -11.76 -2.15 4.29
N GLY A 50 -11.25 -1.05 3.78
CA GLY A 50 -11.30 0.20 4.51
C GLY A 50 -10.47 1.27 3.82
N HIS A 51 -10.54 2.48 4.37
CA HIS A 51 -9.83 3.63 3.83
C HIS A 51 -8.41 3.66 4.38
N GLY A 52 -7.42 3.66 3.47
CA GLY A 52 -6.01 3.59 3.84
C GLY A 52 -5.49 4.80 4.63
N GLY A 53 -6.24 5.91 4.65
CA GLY A 53 -5.87 7.06 5.44
C GLY A 53 -6.35 7.02 6.88
N HIS A 54 -7.10 6.00 7.27
CA HIS A 54 -7.61 5.87 8.63
C HIS A 54 -6.68 5.02 9.48
N PRO A 55 -6.13 5.57 10.57
CA PRO A 55 -5.20 4.82 11.42
C PRO A 55 -5.78 3.51 11.95
N GLU A 56 -7.07 3.48 12.25
CA GLU A 56 -7.72 2.26 12.74
C GLU A 56 -7.65 1.14 11.72
N VAL A 57 -7.82 1.46 10.45
CA VAL A 57 -7.76 0.47 9.37
C VAL A 57 -6.34 -0.06 9.23
N LEU A 58 -5.36 0.83 9.31
CA LEU A 58 -3.96 0.43 9.21
C LEU A 58 -3.53 -0.39 10.42
N GLU A 59 -4.09 -0.08 11.60
CA GLU A 59 -3.83 -0.87 12.79
C GLU A 59 -4.34 -2.29 12.61
N GLN A 60 -5.55 -2.44 12.06
CA GLN A 60 -6.11 -3.76 11.76
C GLN A 60 -5.27 -4.53 10.76
N ALA A 61 -4.62 -3.81 9.86
CA ALA A 61 -3.74 -4.41 8.87
C ALA A 61 -2.38 -4.80 9.44
N GLY A 62 -2.08 -4.39 10.67
CA GLY A 62 -0.83 -4.72 11.31
C GLY A 62 0.29 -3.73 11.05
N ALA A 63 -0.04 -2.44 10.90
CA ALA A 63 0.96 -1.42 10.56
C ALA A 63 2.10 -1.35 11.58
N ALA A 64 1.80 -1.58 12.86
CA ALA A 64 2.82 -1.53 13.90
C ALA A 64 3.88 -2.61 13.73
N ASP A 65 3.50 -3.74 13.18
CA ASP A 65 4.40 -4.89 13.00
C ASP A 65 4.90 -5.05 11.57
N ALA A 66 4.41 -4.25 10.65
CA ALA A 66 4.81 -4.38 9.25
C ALA A 66 6.24 -3.92 9.04
N ASP A 67 6.94 -4.63 8.17
CA ASP A 67 8.29 -4.25 7.78
C ASP A 67 8.27 -3.07 6.83
N VAL A 68 7.26 -3.00 5.97
CA VAL A 68 7.13 -1.88 5.04
C VAL A 68 5.65 -1.69 4.68
N LEU A 69 5.26 -0.44 4.48
CA LEU A 69 3.95 -0.08 3.96
C LEU A 69 4.15 0.60 2.62
N ILE A 70 3.44 0.13 1.61
CA ILE A 70 3.53 0.69 0.25
C ILE A 70 2.21 1.36 -0.05
N ALA A 71 2.22 2.68 -0.21
CA ALA A 71 1.00 3.44 -0.46
C ALA A 71 0.91 3.81 -1.93
N VAL A 72 -0.04 3.19 -2.62
CA VAL A 72 -0.21 3.33 -4.07
C VAL A 72 -1.66 3.59 -4.47
N THR A 73 -2.41 4.27 -3.60
CA THR A 73 -3.78 4.64 -3.95
C THR A 73 -3.77 5.77 -4.98
N ALA A 74 -4.93 6.07 -5.54
CA ALA A 74 -5.05 7.17 -6.51
C ALA A 74 -4.94 8.54 -5.84
N SER A 75 -5.00 8.61 -4.52
CA SER A 75 -4.95 9.85 -3.77
C SER A 75 -3.59 10.03 -3.09
N ASP A 76 -2.87 11.07 -3.48
CA ASP A 76 -1.60 11.40 -2.85
C ASP A 76 -1.78 11.72 -1.37
N GLU A 77 -2.88 12.38 -1.01
CA GLU A 77 -3.20 12.69 0.38
C GLU A 77 -3.33 11.43 1.21
N VAL A 78 -4.08 10.46 0.72
CA VAL A 78 -4.27 9.20 1.42
C VAL A 78 -2.93 8.48 1.58
N ASN A 79 -2.13 8.49 0.53
CA ASN A 79 -0.82 7.86 0.56
C ASN A 79 0.08 8.47 1.63
N MET A 80 0.07 9.79 1.71
CA MET A 80 0.90 10.50 2.69
C MET A 80 0.43 10.21 4.12
N VAL A 81 -0.88 10.24 4.34
CA VAL A 81 -1.43 9.97 5.68
C VAL A 81 -1.13 8.54 6.08
N ALA A 82 -1.30 7.59 5.16
CA ALA A 82 -1.02 6.19 5.44
C ALA A 82 0.44 6.00 5.86
N CYS A 83 1.35 6.68 5.17
CA CYS A 83 2.77 6.54 5.46
C CYS A 83 3.17 7.09 6.83
N GLN A 84 2.44 8.04 7.35
CA GLN A 84 2.73 8.59 8.66
C GLN A 84 2.51 7.57 9.78
N THR A 85 1.73 6.53 9.52
CA THR A 85 1.41 5.52 10.52
C THR A 85 2.44 4.40 10.58
N ALA A 86 3.15 4.17 9.49
CA ALA A 86 4.04 3.03 9.38
C ALA A 86 5.48 3.38 9.73
N ARG A 87 6.21 2.36 10.21
CA ARG A 87 7.64 2.51 10.53
C ARG A 87 8.47 2.74 9.30
N THR A 88 8.15 2.00 8.24
CA THR A 88 8.85 2.11 6.97
C THR A 88 7.79 2.19 5.88
N CYS A 89 7.89 3.20 5.03
CA CYS A 89 6.87 3.42 4.02
C CYS A 89 7.48 3.76 2.68
N LEU A 90 6.86 3.25 1.62
CA LEU A 90 7.16 3.63 0.26
C LEU A 90 5.95 4.32 -0.33
N LEU A 91 6.16 5.50 -0.87
CA LEU A 91 5.11 6.28 -1.51
C LEU A 91 5.23 6.17 -3.02
N TYR A 92 4.08 5.98 -3.65
CA TYR A 92 4.00 6.06 -5.10
C TYR A 92 2.96 7.12 -5.46
N THR A 93 3.39 8.16 -6.17
CA THR A 93 2.50 9.22 -6.61
C THR A 93 2.35 9.17 -8.12
N SER A 94 1.24 9.77 -8.61
CA SER A 94 1.00 9.83 -10.04
C SER A 94 2.17 10.54 -10.72
N PRO A 95 2.71 9.98 -11.80
CA PRO A 95 3.87 10.58 -12.43
C PRO A 95 3.56 11.91 -13.08
N SER A 96 4.34 12.89 -12.71
CA SER A 96 4.50 14.11 -13.44
C SER A 96 5.98 14.47 -13.33
N PRO A 97 6.54 15.20 -14.26
CA PRO A 97 7.97 15.47 -14.19
C PRO A 97 8.39 16.13 -12.89
N ARG A 98 7.60 17.06 -12.40
CA ARG A 98 7.92 17.77 -11.18
C ARG A 98 7.77 16.91 -9.95
N ASP A 99 6.67 16.16 -9.87
CA ASP A 99 6.40 15.32 -8.72
C ASP A 99 7.41 14.20 -8.61
N ARG A 100 7.79 13.64 -9.74
CA ARG A 100 8.79 12.58 -9.75
C ARG A 100 10.12 13.04 -9.20
N THR A 101 10.52 14.24 -9.56
CA THR A 101 11.76 14.79 -9.09
C THR A 101 11.73 14.96 -7.59
N ARG A 102 10.64 15.50 -7.08
CA ARG A 102 10.51 15.71 -5.64
C ARG A 102 10.40 14.41 -4.86
N SER A 103 9.75 13.42 -5.43
CA SER A 103 9.61 12.14 -4.75
C SER A 103 10.94 11.50 -4.46
N ARG A 104 11.91 11.71 -5.30
CA ARG A 104 13.21 11.11 -5.12
C ARG A 104 14.08 11.86 -4.12
N MET A 105 13.88 13.16 -4.02
CA MET A 105 14.69 13.95 -3.10
C MET A 105 14.54 13.52 -1.65
N PRO A 106 13.32 13.33 -1.16
CA PRO A 106 13.17 12.92 0.23
C PRO A 106 13.85 11.60 0.54
N SER A 107 13.86 10.69 -0.39
CA SER A 107 14.44 9.39 -0.13
C SER A 107 15.96 9.44 0.01
N SER A 108 16.58 10.46 -0.50
CA SER A 108 18.02 10.61 -0.41
C SER A 108 18.44 11.37 0.84
N ALA A 109 17.52 11.99 1.51
CA ALA A 109 17.85 12.79 2.68
C ALA A 109 18.05 11.95 3.93
#